data_2b51e2d07c30392a0f81da62219c7da4
#
_entry.id   2b51e2d07c30392a0f81da62219c7da4
#
_cell.length_a   1.000
_cell.length_b   1.000
_cell.length_c   1.000
_cell.angle_alpha   90.00
_cell.angle_beta   90.00
_cell.angle_gamma   90.00
#
_symmetry.space_group_name_H-M   'P 1'
#
loop_
_entity.id
_entity.type
_entity.pdbx_description
1 polymer ?
#
loop_
_entity_poly.entity_id
_entity_poly.type
_entity_poly.pdbx_seq_one_letter_code
_entity_poly.pdbx_strand_id
1 'polypeptide(L)'
;MSDQRPRDENDYDGDGFDGADVNEHLVEGESPRDGYATFGIQGESFGHANEEMDLDEYVAEHVIGDGSAGPGAETGDAADPTERALTTGIVGDNIVSKKAQRSGDPRAAAREAEEAAALRLRAREIEDEILARTPENNPEPSLERVRRAMELLGDPQTSFPMIHLTGTNGKTSTTRIVERLVRERGLKTGRFTSPHLHDFRERISLDGEPVDVERLVRVWDDIEPFIAMVDHESTSNGGVRMTYFEVIVVLAYAVFADAPVDVAIVEVGLGGAWDATNVADGVVSVVTPLALDHQRLLGDTVEDIAHEKKGIIKPGAFAVVAAQVPEVDEILREQCLEVDATMLREGDAYAVTAREAAVGGQMISVKGLAGEYDDLFLPLFGAHQAHNAATAIAAVEAFLGGGETKIDDGVLRAALDAVTSPGRLEVVRRSPTVLVDAAHNPAGAQALREALADSFQFNRLVGLVAVLADKDAEELLLALEPTLDHVVVTRNTSPRSMDPRELGQLAAELYGDDRVTVVDSLPDALDRAAALADDEGVGGGVLATGSVVTAADVRMLLGVTSS
;
A
#
# COMPACT_ATOMS: atom_id res chain seq x y z
N MET A 1 -57.62 35.71 -21.74
CA MET A 1 -57.28 36.54 -22.94
C MET A 1 -56.04 35.90 -23.47
N SER A 2 -56.20 34.97 -24.34
CA SER A 2 -56.13 34.96 -25.80
C SER A 2 -54.65 35.12 -26.23
N ASP A 3 -54.05 34.34 -26.97
CA ASP A 3 -54.42 33.34 -27.98
C ASP A 3 -53.23 33.23 -28.93
N GLN A 4 -53.01 32.03 -29.42
CA GLN A 4 -52.65 31.63 -30.76
C GLN A 4 -51.17 31.40 -31.16
N ARG A 5 -50.96 30.11 -31.46
CA ARG A 5 -50.05 29.58 -32.51
C ARG A 5 -50.64 29.86 -33.93
N PRO A 6 -49.94 29.65 -35.05
CA PRO A 6 -49.67 28.33 -35.65
C PRO A 6 -48.28 28.19 -36.37
N ARG A 7 -47.75 26.97 -36.62
CA ARG A 7 -47.74 25.99 -37.74
C ARG A 7 -47.39 26.57 -39.15
N ASP A 8 -46.40 25.92 -39.79
CA ASP A 8 -46.41 24.97 -40.91
C ASP A 8 -44.98 24.73 -41.43
N GLU A 9 -44.54 23.51 -41.58
CA GLU A 9 -44.50 22.55 -42.67
C GLU A 9 -43.87 23.09 -43.98
N ASN A 10 -42.80 22.41 -44.47
CA ASN A 10 -42.73 21.69 -45.74
C ASN A 10 -41.32 21.11 -46.03
N ASP A 11 -41.28 19.82 -46.15
CA ASP A 11 -40.81 18.93 -47.19
C ASP A 11 -40.02 19.53 -48.38
N TYR A 12 -38.94 18.86 -48.75
CA TYR A 12 -38.70 18.40 -50.13
C TYR A 12 -37.66 17.25 -50.19
N ASP A 13 -38.08 16.26 -50.95
CA ASP A 13 -37.47 15.03 -51.43
C ASP A 13 -36.17 15.18 -52.24
N GLY A 14 -35.29 14.13 -52.20
CA GLY A 14 -35.22 13.21 -53.32
C GLY A 14 -33.89 13.15 -54.07
N ASP A 15 -33.53 11.92 -54.42
CA ASP A 15 -32.64 11.42 -55.45
C ASP A 15 -31.13 11.42 -55.13
N GLY A 16 -30.45 10.32 -55.04
CA GLY A 16 -30.43 9.09 -55.83
C GLY A 16 -29.34 9.13 -56.90
N PHE A 17 -28.25 8.35 -56.73
CA PHE A 17 -27.59 7.70 -57.88
C PHE A 17 -26.55 6.65 -57.40
N ASP A 18 -26.81 5.44 -57.80
CA ASP A 18 -26.08 4.25 -58.21
C ASP A 18 -24.54 4.31 -58.29
N GLY A 19 -23.89 3.32 -57.70
CA GLY A 19 -23.44 2.08 -58.32
C GLY A 19 -22.12 2.14 -59.08
N ALA A 20 -21.14 1.43 -58.64
CA ALA A 20 -20.31 0.57 -59.47
C ALA A 20 -19.39 -0.33 -58.64
N ASP A 21 -19.62 -1.60 -58.76
CA ASP A 21 -18.71 -2.73 -58.59
C ASP A 21 -17.31 -2.48 -59.15
N VAL A 22 -16.28 -3.13 -58.59
CA VAL A 22 -15.42 -4.09 -59.31
C VAL A 22 -14.38 -4.76 -58.34
N ASN A 23 -14.54 -6.09 -58.28
CA ASN A 23 -13.56 -7.19 -58.25
C ASN A 23 -12.58 -7.44 -57.08
N GLU A 24 -12.87 -8.57 -56.54
CA GLU A 24 -12.03 -9.71 -56.07
C GLU A 24 -10.58 -9.75 -56.56
N HIS A 25 -9.69 -9.98 -55.64
CA HIS A 25 -8.61 -10.97 -55.79
C HIS A 25 -8.33 -11.66 -54.46
N LEU A 26 -8.75 -12.92 -54.38
CA LEU A 26 -8.29 -13.94 -53.48
C LEU A 26 -6.80 -14.20 -53.71
N VAL A 27 -6.01 -14.15 -52.65
CA VAL A 27 -4.79 -14.93 -52.52
C VAL A 27 -4.77 -15.58 -51.13
N GLU A 28 -4.86 -16.90 -51.13
CA GLU A 28 -4.58 -17.78 -50.01
C GLU A 28 -3.11 -17.64 -49.60
N GLY A 29 -2.84 -17.68 -48.30
CA GLY A 29 -1.46 -17.78 -47.81
C GLY A 29 -1.32 -17.70 -46.31
N GLU A 30 -1.33 -18.86 -45.67
CA GLU A 30 -0.58 -19.26 -44.49
C GLU A 30 -0.64 -18.45 -43.19
N SER A 31 -1.17 -19.11 -42.17
CA SER A 31 -1.01 -18.83 -40.72
C SER A 31 0.48 -18.79 -40.32
N PRO A 32 0.93 -17.82 -39.55
CA PRO A 32 2.10 -18.00 -38.72
C PRO A 32 1.69 -18.24 -37.26
N ARG A 33 1.95 -19.40 -36.79
CA ARG A 33 2.24 -19.67 -35.40
C ARG A 33 3.70 -19.25 -35.15
N ASP A 34 3.95 -18.81 -33.91
CA ASP A 34 5.24 -18.63 -33.27
C ASP A 34 6.05 -17.38 -33.65
N GLY A 35 6.17 -16.47 -32.67
CA GLY A 35 7.06 -15.32 -32.71
C GLY A 35 7.03 -14.53 -31.41
N TYR A 36 7.60 -15.09 -30.34
CA TYR A 36 8.03 -14.27 -29.19
C TYR A 36 9.17 -13.37 -29.65
N ALA A 37 8.99 -12.06 -29.52
CA ALA A 37 10.00 -11.07 -29.84
C ALA A 37 11.04 -10.99 -28.71
N THR A 38 12.22 -11.49 -28.98
CA THR A 38 13.44 -11.28 -28.19
C THR A 38 13.95 -9.85 -28.41
N PHE A 39 14.02 -9.07 -27.32
CA PHE A 39 14.75 -7.81 -27.29
C PHE A 39 16.20 -8.06 -26.89
N GLY A 40 17.10 -8.00 -27.87
CA GLY A 40 18.54 -8.03 -27.63
C GLY A 40 19.07 -6.63 -27.33
N ILE A 41 19.74 -6.47 -26.21
CA ILE A 41 20.50 -5.27 -25.87
C ILE A 41 21.98 -5.59 -26.00
N GLN A 42 22.68 -4.87 -26.90
CA GLN A 42 24.14 -4.83 -26.93
C GLN A 42 24.63 -3.64 -26.11
N GLY A 43 25.39 -3.93 -25.07
CA GLY A 43 26.14 -2.93 -24.31
C GLY A 43 27.21 -3.61 -23.46
N GLU A 44 28.47 -3.22 -23.67
CA GLU A 44 29.68 -3.87 -23.12
C GLU A 44 29.85 -3.65 -21.60
N SER A 45 30.19 -4.77 -20.95
CA SER A 45 30.99 -5.00 -19.75
C SER A 45 30.63 -4.36 -18.40
N PHE A 46 29.85 -5.08 -17.65
CA PHE A 46 30.26 -5.55 -16.32
C PHE A 46 29.82 -7.01 -16.22
N GLY A 47 30.81 -7.91 -16.05
CA GLY A 47 30.60 -9.33 -16.21
C GLY A 47 29.76 -9.94 -15.07
N HIS A 48 28.58 -10.36 -15.42
CA HIS A 48 27.91 -11.60 -15.01
C HIS A 48 26.81 -11.87 -16.04
N ALA A 49 26.71 -13.12 -16.46
CA ALA A 49 25.92 -13.61 -17.57
C ALA A 49 24.48 -13.11 -17.58
N ASN A 50 24.10 -12.39 -18.66
CA ASN A 50 22.71 -12.23 -19.05
C ASN A 50 22.32 -13.49 -19.83
N GLU A 51 21.74 -14.46 -19.13
CA GLU A 51 20.84 -15.43 -19.73
C GLU A 51 19.43 -14.82 -19.62
N GLU A 52 18.70 -14.80 -20.71
CA GLU A 52 17.28 -14.45 -20.74
C GLU A 52 16.57 -15.32 -19.70
N MET A 53 16.01 -14.68 -18.67
CA MET A 53 15.36 -15.37 -17.57
C MET A 53 13.91 -15.64 -18.01
N ASP A 54 13.63 -16.88 -18.41
CA ASP A 54 12.27 -17.39 -18.55
C ASP A 54 11.67 -17.46 -17.14
N LEU A 55 10.59 -16.70 -16.92
CA LEU A 55 9.93 -16.61 -15.61
C LEU A 55 9.44 -17.98 -15.13
N ASP A 56 8.99 -18.84 -16.05
CA ASP A 56 8.54 -20.20 -15.76
C ASP A 56 9.72 -21.09 -15.37
N GLU A 57 10.89 -20.90 -15.99
CA GLU A 57 12.12 -21.64 -15.68
C GLU A 57 12.74 -21.16 -14.35
N TYR A 58 12.74 -19.85 -14.08
CA TYR A 58 13.19 -19.28 -12.81
C TYR A 58 12.35 -19.72 -11.62
N VAL A 59 11.01 -19.72 -11.76
CA VAL A 59 10.09 -20.18 -10.74
C VAL A 59 10.20 -21.70 -10.57
N ALA A 60 10.38 -22.47 -11.64
CA ALA A 60 10.54 -23.92 -11.57
C ALA A 60 11.83 -24.35 -10.87
N GLU A 61 12.95 -23.67 -11.09
CA GLU A 61 14.24 -24.02 -10.48
C GLU A 61 14.35 -23.62 -8.99
N HIS A 62 13.71 -22.52 -8.59
CA HIS A 62 13.85 -21.97 -7.23
C HIS A 62 12.66 -22.23 -6.31
N VAL A 63 11.51 -22.63 -6.86
CA VAL A 63 10.24 -22.81 -6.10
C VAL A 63 9.80 -24.26 -5.97
N ILE A 64 10.28 -25.17 -6.86
CA ILE A 64 9.95 -26.61 -6.81
C ILE A 64 11.17 -27.41 -6.36
N GLY A 65 11.67 -27.14 -5.17
CA GLY A 65 12.64 -27.98 -4.48
C GLY A 65 11.92 -29.07 -3.71
N ASP A 66 12.21 -30.31 -4.10
CA ASP A 66 11.71 -31.57 -3.56
C ASP A 66 11.79 -31.65 -2.02
N GLY A 67 10.65 -31.79 -1.39
CA GLY A 67 10.50 -32.00 0.05
C GLY A 67 10.87 -33.43 0.47
N SER A 68 12.15 -33.72 0.67
CA SER A 68 12.54 -34.94 1.38
C SER A 68 13.01 -34.62 2.81
N ALA A 69 12.13 -34.84 3.77
CA ALA A 69 12.41 -34.78 5.19
C ALA A 69 13.30 -35.94 5.63
N GLY A 70 14.44 -35.63 6.23
CA GLY A 70 15.22 -36.59 7.02
C GLY A 70 14.75 -36.55 8.50
N PRO A 71 14.72 -37.69 9.20
CA PRO A 71 14.14 -37.81 10.53
C PRO A 71 15.17 -37.56 11.65
N GLY A 72 14.72 -36.86 12.70
CA GLY A 72 15.24 -37.04 14.06
C GLY A 72 15.87 -35.84 14.73
N ALA A 73 15.14 -35.19 15.63
CA ALA A 73 15.68 -34.71 16.89
C ALA A 73 14.55 -34.53 17.92
N GLU A 74 14.86 -34.97 19.11
CA GLU A 74 14.03 -35.30 20.25
C GLU A 74 13.32 -34.11 20.92
N THR A 75 12.23 -34.49 21.59
CA THR A 75 11.36 -33.74 22.49
C THR A 75 12.09 -32.94 23.56
N GLY A 76 11.81 -31.65 23.63
CA GLY A 76 12.12 -30.78 24.77
C GLY A 76 10.90 -29.94 25.16
N ASP A 77 10.57 -29.99 26.43
CA ASP A 77 9.42 -29.49 27.18
C ASP A 77 8.75 -28.20 26.67
N ALA A 78 7.43 -28.26 26.61
CA ALA A 78 6.53 -27.14 26.40
C ALA A 78 6.54 -26.23 27.65
N ALA A 79 7.11 -25.03 27.55
CA ALA A 79 6.95 -23.96 28.51
C ALA A 79 5.69 -23.15 28.25
N ASP A 80 4.93 -22.89 29.30
CA ASP A 80 3.69 -22.15 29.41
C ASP A 80 3.72 -20.78 28.66
N PRO A 81 2.74 -20.47 27.82
CA PRO A 81 2.67 -19.20 27.08
C PRO A 81 2.47 -17.94 27.93
N THR A 82 2.17 -18.09 29.24
CA THR A 82 1.87 -16.96 30.12
C THR A 82 3.11 -16.28 30.72
N GLU A 83 4.30 -16.87 30.65
CA GLU A 83 5.54 -16.25 31.18
C GLU A 83 6.29 -15.33 30.19
N ARG A 84 5.89 -15.24 28.94
CA ARG A 84 6.54 -14.36 27.92
C ARG A 84 6.05 -12.91 27.90
N ALA A 85 5.05 -12.56 28.68
CA ALA A 85 4.40 -11.23 28.65
C ALA A 85 4.93 -10.20 29.67
N LEU A 86 5.93 -10.49 30.45
CA LEU A 86 6.35 -9.61 31.56
C LEU A 86 7.79 -9.07 31.49
N THR A 87 8.49 -9.19 30.36
CA THR A 87 9.86 -8.63 30.22
C THR A 87 10.08 -7.85 28.92
N THR A 88 9.17 -6.94 28.54
CA THR A 88 9.46 -5.92 27.54
C THR A 88 9.23 -4.54 28.11
N GLY A 89 10.13 -4.14 29.00
CA GLY A 89 10.39 -2.75 29.30
C GLY A 89 11.53 -2.25 28.41
N ILE A 90 11.27 -1.19 27.66
CA ILE A 90 12.26 -0.32 27.00
C ILE A 90 13.18 -1.06 26.03
N VAL A 91 12.74 -1.24 24.80
CA VAL A 91 13.62 -1.54 23.66
C VAL A 91 14.14 -0.21 23.08
N GLY A 92 15.15 0.35 23.73
CA GLY A 92 16.12 1.16 23.04
C GLY A 92 16.96 0.23 22.18
N ASP A 93 17.12 0.58 20.88
CA ASP A 93 17.89 -0.12 19.86
C ASP A 93 19.20 -0.75 20.35
N ASN A 94 19.16 -2.01 20.72
CA ASN A 94 20.36 -2.81 21.01
C ASN A 94 20.77 -3.60 19.76
N ILE A 95 21.26 -2.90 18.73
CA ILE A 95 22.09 -3.52 17.70
C ILE A 95 23.54 -3.48 18.20
N VAL A 96 23.82 -4.26 19.21
CA VAL A 96 25.17 -4.75 19.46
C VAL A 96 25.29 -6.03 18.65
N SER A 97 26.16 -6.01 17.62
CA SER A 97 26.30 -7.15 16.73
C SER A 97 26.62 -8.41 17.54
N LYS A 98 26.04 -9.56 17.16
CA LYS A 98 26.37 -10.88 17.76
C LYS A 98 27.88 -11.19 17.74
N LYS A 99 28.66 -10.40 17.00
CA LYS A 99 30.12 -10.49 16.87
C LYS A 99 30.87 -9.82 18.03
N ALA A 100 30.39 -8.66 18.54
CA ALA A 100 30.97 -7.96 19.69
C ALA A 100 30.74 -8.72 21.02
N GLN A 101 29.57 -9.38 21.15
CA GLN A 101 29.29 -10.22 22.33
C GLN A 101 30.25 -11.44 22.44
N ARG A 102 30.93 -11.82 21.37
CA ARG A 102 31.91 -12.94 21.36
C ARG A 102 33.35 -12.52 21.62
N SER A 103 33.71 -11.24 21.45
CA SER A 103 35.13 -10.80 21.53
C SER A 103 35.57 -10.42 22.96
N GLY A 104 34.66 -10.00 23.85
CA GLY A 104 34.97 -9.56 25.19
C GLY A 104 35.90 -8.33 25.28
N ASP A 105 36.21 -7.67 24.14
CA ASP A 105 37.10 -6.51 24.10
C ASP A 105 36.27 -5.21 24.18
N PRO A 106 36.36 -4.46 25.31
CA PRO A 106 35.63 -3.21 25.53
C PRO A 106 35.93 -2.12 24.47
N ARG A 107 37.13 -2.17 23.87
CA ARG A 107 37.54 -1.20 22.84
C ARG A 107 36.89 -1.50 21.48
N ALA A 108 36.72 -2.78 21.17
CA ALA A 108 36.00 -3.20 19.96
C ALA A 108 34.50 -2.80 20.07
N ALA A 109 33.88 -3.07 21.22
CA ALA A 109 32.51 -2.69 21.50
C ALA A 109 32.28 -1.16 21.45
N ALA A 110 33.24 -0.37 21.96
CA ALA A 110 33.16 1.09 21.91
C ALA A 110 33.27 1.62 20.47
N ARG A 111 34.14 1.04 19.62
CA ARG A 111 34.23 1.42 18.19
C ARG A 111 32.96 1.07 17.42
N GLU A 112 32.42 -0.13 17.59
CA GLU A 112 31.15 -0.51 16.96
C GLU A 112 30.01 0.42 17.37
N ALA A 113 29.95 0.82 18.66
CA ALA A 113 28.94 1.78 19.12
C ALA A 113 29.13 3.17 18.50
N GLU A 114 30.38 3.63 18.33
CA GLU A 114 30.72 4.91 17.70
C GLU A 114 30.36 4.87 16.20
N GLU A 115 30.72 3.80 15.49
CA GLU A 115 30.37 3.59 14.08
C GLU A 115 28.85 3.54 13.87
N ALA A 116 28.12 2.80 14.73
CA ALA A 116 26.66 2.74 14.68
C ALA A 116 26.00 4.12 14.97
N ALA A 117 26.60 4.91 15.87
CA ALA A 117 26.11 6.26 16.15
C ALA A 117 26.35 7.22 14.95
N ALA A 118 27.49 7.12 14.30
CA ALA A 118 27.82 7.90 13.11
C ALA A 118 26.88 7.54 11.94
N LEU A 119 26.59 6.27 11.71
CA LEU A 119 25.64 5.82 10.68
C LEU A 119 24.22 6.34 10.96
N ARG A 120 23.76 6.30 12.21
CA ARG A 120 22.44 6.85 12.57
C ARG A 120 22.36 8.36 12.35
N LEU A 121 23.44 9.08 12.65
CA LEU A 121 23.51 10.52 12.39
C LEU A 121 23.43 10.77 10.89
N ARG A 122 24.22 10.05 10.08
CA ARG A 122 24.19 10.19 8.61
C ARG A 122 22.84 9.85 8.02
N ALA A 123 22.14 8.81 8.53
CA ALA A 123 20.80 8.47 8.09
C ALA A 123 19.78 9.60 8.36
N ARG A 124 19.89 10.28 9.49
CA ARG A 124 19.06 11.46 9.79
C ARG A 124 19.36 12.65 8.87
N GLU A 125 20.64 12.89 8.58
CA GLU A 125 21.02 13.92 7.61
C GLU A 125 20.43 13.62 6.22
N ILE A 126 20.45 12.36 5.79
CA ILE A 126 19.83 11.90 4.54
C ILE A 126 18.32 12.15 4.56
N GLU A 127 17.65 11.78 5.65
CA GLU A 127 16.22 12.04 5.82
C GLU A 127 15.91 13.54 5.72
N ASP A 128 16.68 14.39 6.42
CA ASP A 128 16.53 15.85 6.37
C ASP A 128 16.79 16.41 4.96
N GLU A 129 17.79 15.90 4.24
CA GLU A 129 18.08 16.28 2.84
C GLU A 129 16.92 15.95 1.90
N ILE A 130 16.28 14.78 2.10
CA ILE A 130 15.14 14.32 1.31
C ILE A 130 13.89 15.14 1.69
N LEU A 131 13.63 15.34 2.98
CA LEU A 131 12.50 16.13 3.49
C LEU A 131 12.55 17.61 3.10
N ALA A 132 13.74 18.17 2.86
CA ALA A 132 13.90 19.53 2.39
C ALA A 132 13.43 19.75 0.93
N ARG A 133 13.05 18.70 0.21
CA ARG A 133 12.54 18.75 -1.17
C ARG A 133 11.05 19.07 -1.20
N THR A 134 10.51 19.35 -2.40
CA THR A 134 9.07 19.57 -2.59
C THR A 134 8.28 18.38 -2.02
N PRO A 135 7.35 18.61 -1.09
CA PRO A 135 6.68 17.54 -0.35
C PRO A 135 5.62 16.82 -1.20
N GLU A 136 5.23 15.61 -0.78
CA GLU A 136 4.25 14.73 -1.45
C GLU A 136 2.89 15.39 -1.72
N ASN A 137 2.44 16.29 -0.86
CA ASN A 137 1.14 16.94 -0.99
C ASN A 137 1.12 18.08 -2.03
N ASN A 138 2.25 18.39 -2.62
CA ASN A 138 2.38 19.32 -3.74
C ASN A 138 3.19 18.66 -4.87
N PRO A 139 2.70 17.55 -5.44
CA PRO A 139 3.41 16.86 -6.50
C PRO A 139 3.47 17.71 -7.75
N GLU A 140 4.60 17.61 -8.45
CA GLU A 140 4.76 18.07 -9.81
C GLU A 140 4.84 16.84 -10.73
N PRO A 141 3.70 16.33 -11.25
CA PRO A 141 3.64 15.07 -11.94
C PRO A 141 4.57 15.04 -13.14
N SER A 142 5.60 14.20 -13.07
CA SER A 142 6.52 13.97 -14.20
C SER A 142 7.29 12.67 -13.96
N LEU A 143 7.28 11.77 -14.95
CA LEU A 143 8.15 10.60 -14.94
C LEU A 143 9.53 10.89 -15.52
N GLU A 144 9.75 12.03 -16.15
CA GLU A 144 11.00 12.33 -16.86
C GLU A 144 12.22 12.35 -15.93
N ARG A 145 12.09 13.01 -14.77
CA ARG A 145 13.18 13.10 -13.79
C ARG A 145 13.54 11.73 -13.21
N VAL A 146 12.53 10.93 -12.87
CA VAL A 146 12.75 9.59 -12.32
C VAL A 146 13.34 8.67 -13.38
N ARG A 147 12.81 8.66 -14.62
CA ARG A 147 13.39 7.90 -15.74
C ARG A 147 14.84 8.28 -15.97
N ARG A 148 15.14 9.59 -15.97
CA ARG A 148 16.52 10.05 -16.15
C ARG A 148 17.44 9.56 -15.02
N ALA A 149 16.99 9.57 -13.77
CA ALA A 149 17.74 9.01 -12.65
C ALA A 149 17.97 7.50 -12.82
N MET A 150 16.92 6.74 -13.21
CA MET A 150 17.03 5.30 -13.47
C MET A 150 18.05 5.00 -14.59
N GLU A 151 17.95 5.70 -15.73
CA GLU A 151 18.92 5.57 -16.84
C GLU A 151 20.37 5.78 -16.37
N LEU A 152 20.62 6.83 -15.58
CA LEU A 152 21.96 7.12 -15.06
C LEU A 152 22.46 6.04 -14.08
N LEU A 153 21.56 5.38 -13.38
CA LEU A 153 21.84 4.28 -12.45
C LEU A 153 21.91 2.91 -13.13
N GLY A 154 21.67 2.82 -14.46
CA GLY A 154 21.68 1.57 -15.21
C GLY A 154 20.41 0.74 -15.06
N ASP A 155 19.26 1.42 -14.90
CA ASP A 155 17.92 0.85 -14.85
C ASP A 155 17.71 -0.21 -13.74
N PRO A 156 18.02 0.09 -12.46
CA PRO A 156 17.95 -0.87 -11.37
C PRO A 156 16.54 -1.48 -11.20
N GLN A 157 15.47 -0.77 -11.60
CA GLN A 157 14.08 -1.24 -11.53
C GLN A 157 13.79 -2.43 -12.46
N THR A 158 14.69 -2.76 -13.40
CA THR A 158 14.54 -3.89 -14.31
C THR A 158 15.20 -5.18 -13.80
N SER A 159 15.91 -5.12 -12.66
CA SER A 159 16.66 -6.25 -12.11
C SER A 159 15.82 -7.23 -11.27
N PHE A 160 14.54 -6.99 -11.10
CA PHE A 160 13.61 -7.82 -10.35
C PHE A 160 12.18 -7.71 -10.91
N PRO A 161 11.38 -8.78 -10.87
CA PRO A 161 9.95 -8.69 -11.18
C PRO A 161 9.22 -7.89 -10.11
N MET A 162 8.10 -7.24 -10.50
CA MET A 162 7.34 -6.36 -9.61
C MET A 162 5.85 -6.70 -9.60
N ILE A 163 5.26 -6.72 -8.40
CA ILE A 163 3.83 -6.64 -8.16
C ILE A 163 3.51 -5.19 -7.81
N HIS A 164 2.77 -4.49 -8.66
CA HIS A 164 2.50 -3.06 -8.54
C HIS A 164 1.06 -2.81 -8.10
N LEU A 165 0.85 -2.06 -7.02
CA LEU A 165 -0.47 -1.88 -6.40
C LEU A 165 -0.92 -0.42 -6.44
N THR A 166 -2.13 -0.17 -6.97
CA THR A 166 -2.82 1.12 -6.88
C THR A 166 -4.22 0.95 -6.30
N GLY A 167 -4.89 2.06 -6.01
CA GLY A 167 -6.24 2.12 -5.47
C GLY A 167 -6.46 3.36 -4.62
N THR A 168 -7.66 3.55 -4.10
CA THR A 168 -7.93 4.60 -3.11
C THR A 168 -7.71 4.06 -1.71
N ASN A 169 -8.41 3.01 -1.33
CA ASN A 169 -8.30 2.36 -0.02
C ASN A 169 -7.79 0.92 -0.15
N GLY A 170 -7.13 0.40 0.90
CA GLY A 170 -6.67 -0.99 0.94
C GLY A 170 -5.27 -1.24 0.39
N LYS A 171 -4.62 -0.30 -0.31
CA LYS A 171 -3.29 -0.46 -0.91
C LYS A 171 -2.27 -1.06 0.06
N THR A 172 -1.98 -0.36 1.15
CA THR A 172 -0.94 -0.74 2.12
C THR A 172 -1.23 -2.10 2.77
N SER A 173 -2.49 -2.37 3.16
CA SER A 173 -2.87 -3.67 3.73
C SER A 173 -2.66 -4.79 2.71
N THR A 174 -3.11 -4.61 1.46
CA THR A 174 -2.91 -5.60 0.39
C THR A 174 -1.43 -5.81 0.08
N THR A 175 -0.63 -4.73 -0.02
CA THR A 175 0.82 -4.79 -0.22
C THR A 175 1.52 -5.62 0.87
N ARG A 176 1.14 -5.41 2.14
CA ARG A 176 1.71 -6.15 3.28
C ARG A 176 1.30 -7.63 3.27
N ILE A 177 0.05 -7.93 2.89
CA ILE A 177 -0.43 -9.31 2.77
C ILE A 177 0.30 -10.02 1.62
N VAL A 178 0.42 -9.39 0.44
CA VAL A 178 1.16 -9.93 -0.71
C VAL A 178 2.61 -10.22 -0.31
N GLU A 179 3.30 -9.24 0.28
CA GLU A 179 4.69 -9.40 0.72
C GLU A 179 4.83 -10.56 1.71
N ARG A 180 3.93 -10.66 2.69
CA ARG A 180 3.98 -11.73 3.67
C ARG A 180 3.76 -13.11 3.05
N LEU A 181 2.85 -13.24 2.10
CA LEU A 181 2.60 -14.48 1.35
C LEU A 181 3.81 -14.93 0.54
N VAL A 182 4.41 -14.00 -0.20
CA VAL A 182 5.58 -14.28 -1.04
C VAL A 182 6.80 -14.63 -0.18
N ARG A 183 7.01 -13.92 0.92
CA ARG A 183 8.10 -14.18 1.87
C ARG A 183 7.95 -15.54 2.56
N GLU A 184 6.72 -15.95 2.91
CA GLU A 184 6.48 -17.28 3.51
C GLU A 184 6.77 -18.42 2.53
N ARG A 185 6.70 -18.15 1.22
CA ARG A 185 7.17 -19.06 0.18
C ARG A 185 8.70 -19.17 0.12
N GLY A 186 9.43 -18.34 0.85
CA GLY A 186 10.89 -18.34 0.90
C GLY A 186 11.58 -17.41 -0.10
N LEU A 187 10.81 -16.56 -0.83
CA LEU A 187 11.37 -15.56 -1.73
C LEU A 187 11.85 -14.34 -0.94
N LYS A 188 12.96 -13.74 -1.38
CA LYS A 188 13.45 -12.46 -0.85
C LYS A 188 12.60 -11.32 -1.39
N THR A 189 12.09 -10.49 -0.51
CA THR A 189 11.15 -9.44 -0.87
C THR A 189 11.71 -8.04 -0.67
N GLY A 190 11.43 -7.16 -1.66
CA GLY A 190 11.47 -5.72 -1.48
C GLY A 190 10.03 -5.21 -1.35
N ARG A 191 9.73 -4.39 -0.35
CA ARG A 191 8.42 -3.74 -0.22
C ARG A 191 8.56 -2.23 -0.16
N PHE A 192 7.79 -1.54 -1.00
CA PHE A 192 7.64 -0.09 -0.96
C PHE A 192 6.23 0.29 -0.58
N THR A 193 6.06 1.10 0.47
CA THR A 193 4.75 1.58 0.96
C THR A 193 4.81 3.05 1.33
N SER A 194 3.68 3.76 1.26
CA SER A 194 3.55 5.17 1.65
C SER A 194 2.16 5.48 2.22
N PRO A 195 2.07 6.43 3.18
CA PRO A 195 3.17 7.01 3.95
C PRO A 195 3.69 6.05 5.04
N HIS A 196 4.79 6.42 5.72
CA HIS A 196 5.26 5.74 6.93
C HIS A 196 4.47 6.20 8.18
N LEU A 197 4.57 5.42 9.27
CA LEU A 197 3.98 5.79 10.57
C LEU A 197 5.00 6.51 11.47
N HIS A 198 6.19 5.94 11.67
CA HIS A 198 7.16 6.46 12.63
C HIS A 198 8.54 6.72 12.03
N ASP A 199 9.03 5.80 11.20
CA ASP A 199 10.38 5.82 10.67
C ASP A 199 10.32 5.86 9.13
N PHE A 200 11.00 6.81 8.54
CA PHE A 200 11.15 6.95 7.09
C PHE A 200 11.51 5.63 6.39
N ARG A 201 12.34 4.80 7.03
CA ARG A 201 12.79 3.51 6.51
C ARG A 201 11.66 2.47 6.36
N GLU A 202 10.52 2.66 7.04
CA GLU A 202 9.33 1.80 6.86
C GLU A 202 8.83 1.79 5.42
N ARG A 203 9.12 2.86 4.65
CA ARG A 203 8.75 2.96 3.23
C ARG A 203 9.51 1.97 2.36
N ILE A 204 10.71 1.57 2.76
CA ILE A 204 11.60 0.67 2.03
C ILE A 204 11.93 -0.50 2.95
N SER A 205 11.29 -1.63 2.73
CA SER A 205 11.48 -2.82 3.56
C SER A 205 12.11 -3.95 2.74
N LEU A 206 12.95 -4.75 3.39
CA LEU A 206 13.54 -5.97 2.86
C LEU A 206 13.13 -7.12 3.76
N ASP A 207 12.58 -8.18 3.20
CA ASP A 207 12.09 -9.35 3.93
C ASP A 207 11.17 -8.97 5.13
N GLY A 208 10.32 -7.95 4.94
CA GLY A 208 9.34 -7.45 5.91
C GLY A 208 9.88 -6.47 6.95
N GLU A 209 11.18 -6.29 7.04
CA GLU A 209 11.82 -5.36 7.98
C GLU A 209 12.23 -4.06 7.27
N PRO A 210 12.14 -2.89 7.93
CA PRO A 210 12.67 -1.65 7.37
C PRO A 210 14.15 -1.80 6.98
N VAL A 211 14.55 -1.18 5.87
CA VAL A 211 15.95 -1.21 5.40
C VAL A 211 16.90 -0.81 6.53
N ASP A 212 17.97 -1.58 6.71
CA ASP A 212 18.96 -1.29 7.73
C ASP A 212 19.73 0.02 7.43
N VAL A 213 20.18 0.68 8.51
CA VAL A 213 20.82 1.99 8.41
C VAL A 213 22.10 1.97 7.58
N GLU A 214 22.88 0.90 7.66
CA GLU A 214 24.14 0.77 6.93
C GLU A 214 23.89 0.70 5.42
N ARG A 215 22.92 -0.11 4.98
CA ARG A 215 22.53 -0.21 3.58
C ARG A 215 21.92 1.08 3.07
N LEU A 216 21.02 1.71 3.85
CA LEU A 216 20.42 2.99 3.50
C LEU A 216 21.50 4.04 3.19
N VAL A 217 22.48 4.21 4.11
CA VAL A 217 23.55 5.19 3.96
C VAL A 217 24.41 4.85 2.74
N ARG A 218 24.84 3.60 2.60
CA ARG A 218 25.69 3.18 1.49
C ARG A 218 25.02 3.38 0.13
N VAL A 219 23.77 2.92 -0.02
CA VAL A 219 23.03 3.08 -1.28
C VAL A 219 22.75 4.56 -1.58
N TRP A 220 22.44 5.36 -0.54
CA TRP A 220 22.28 6.80 -0.73
C TRP A 220 23.55 7.47 -1.24
N ASP A 221 24.70 7.19 -0.64
CA ASP A 221 25.98 7.78 -1.06
C ASP A 221 26.36 7.37 -2.51
N ASP A 222 25.90 6.19 -2.97
CA ASP A 222 26.08 5.72 -4.34
C ASP A 222 25.15 6.46 -5.34
N ILE A 223 23.91 6.80 -4.97
CA ILE A 223 22.91 7.40 -5.88
C ILE A 223 22.85 8.92 -5.83
N GLU A 224 23.23 9.55 -4.71
CA GLU A 224 23.13 11.01 -4.50
C GLU A 224 23.79 11.82 -5.62
N PRO A 225 24.99 11.47 -6.16
CA PRO A 225 25.59 12.21 -7.26
C PRO A 225 24.72 12.21 -8.53
N PHE A 226 24.01 11.15 -8.82
CA PHE A 226 23.14 11.03 -9.98
C PHE A 226 21.85 11.84 -9.78
N ILE A 227 21.29 11.84 -8.57
CA ILE A 227 20.17 12.70 -8.20
C ILE A 227 20.56 14.18 -8.38
N ALA A 228 21.74 14.58 -7.93
CA ALA A 228 22.26 15.94 -8.10
C ALA A 228 22.45 16.31 -9.59
N MET A 229 22.87 15.36 -10.44
CA MET A 229 22.95 15.57 -11.89
C MET A 229 21.57 15.82 -12.50
N VAL A 230 20.55 15.02 -12.16
CA VAL A 230 19.17 15.20 -12.64
C VAL A 230 18.59 16.52 -12.16
N ASP A 231 18.81 16.89 -10.90
CA ASP A 231 18.41 18.18 -10.34
C ASP A 231 19.04 19.35 -11.14
N HIS A 232 20.33 19.25 -11.48
CA HIS A 232 21.01 20.25 -12.27
C HIS A 232 20.49 20.33 -13.72
N GLU A 233 20.33 19.18 -14.38
CA GLU A 233 19.79 19.10 -15.76
C GLU A 233 18.38 19.69 -15.80
N SER A 234 17.49 19.33 -14.88
CA SER A 234 16.11 19.81 -14.82
C SER A 234 16.05 21.33 -14.60
N THR A 235 16.75 21.82 -13.58
CA THR A 235 16.72 23.27 -13.24
C THR A 235 17.39 24.14 -14.30
N SER A 236 18.43 23.66 -14.97
CA SER A 236 19.07 24.36 -16.08
C SER A 236 18.16 24.50 -17.31
N ASN A 237 17.19 23.62 -17.45
CA ASN A 237 16.17 23.64 -18.51
C ASN A 237 14.86 24.34 -18.05
N GLY A 238 14.86 25.02 -16.90
CA GLY A 238 13.70 25.74 -16.36
C GLY A 238 12.68 24.88 -15.62
N GLY A 239 12.99 23.61 -15.36
CA GLY A 239 12.20 22.70 -14.53
C GLY A 239 12.54 22.84 -13.04
N VAL A 240 12.04 21.90 -12.24
CA VAL A 240 12.23 21.82 -10.79
C VAL A 240 13.15 20.66 -10.42
N ARG A 241 13.70 20.68 -9.21
CA ARG A 241 14.43 19.55 -8.65
C ARG A 241 13.51 18.34 -8.48
N MET A 242 14.08 17.15 -8.42
CA MET A 242 13.34 15.95 -8.03
C MET A 242 12.63 16.17 -6.70
N THR A 243 11.36 15.77 -6.65
CA THR A 243 10.52 15.88 -5.44
C THR A 243 10.96 14.89 -4.36
N TYR A 244 10.47 15.07 -3.15
CA TYR A 244 10.63 14.13 -2.05
C TYR A 244 10.26 12.69 -2.46
N PHE A 245 9.08 12.50 -3.06
CA PHE A 245 8.58 11.18 -3.42
C PHE A 245 9.39 10.53 -4.54
N GLU A 246 9.77 11.29 -5.55
CA GLU A 246 10.62 10.81 -6.65
C GLU A 246 11.96 10.27 -6.15
N VAL A 247 12.60 10.98 -5.23
CA VAL A 247 13.89 10.57 -4.66
C VAL A 247 13.77 9.30 -3.82
N ILE A 248 12.70 9.17 -3.04
CA ILE A 248 12.47 7.95 -2.24
C ILE A 248 12.24 6.73 -3.14
N VAL A 249 11.51 6.89 -4.25
CA VAL A 249 11.29 5.81 -5.22
C VAL A 249 12.62 5.38 -5.87
N VAL A 250 13.47 6.34 -6.28
CA VAL A 250 14.81 6.03 -6.80
C VAL A 250 15.63 5.27 -5.77
N LEU A 251 15.65 5.73 -4.53
CA LEU A 251 16.35 5.06 -3.43
C LEU A 251 15.80 3.63 -3.20
N ALA A 252 14.48 3.44 -3.23
CA ALA A 252 13.86 2.13 -3.04
C ALA A 252 14.30 1.13 -4.10
N TYR A 253 14.23 1.50 -5.38
CA TYR A 253 14.64 0.62 -6.46
C TYR A 253 16.13 0.31 -6.45
N ALA A 254 16.96 1.29 -6.10
CA ALA A 254 18.41 1.06 -5.90
C ALA A 254 18.68 0.10 -4.73
N VAL A 255 17.95 0.23 -3.61
CA VAL A 255 18.04 -0.69 -2.45
C VAL A 255 17.63 -2.10 -2.84
N PHE A 256 16.55 -2.27 -3.62
CA PHE A 256 16.07 -3.59 -4.05
C PHE A 256 17.06 -4.28 -5.00
N ALA A 257 17.65 -3.53 -5.93
CA ALA A 257 18.70 -4.05 -6.79
C ALA A 257 19.98 -4.41 -6.01
N ASP A 258 20.39 -3.58 -5.03
CA ASP A 258 21.53 -3.86 -4.14
C ASP A 258 21.29 -5.07 -3.24
N ALA A 259 20.05 -5.32 -2.83
CA ALA A 259 19.68 -6.45 -1.97
C ALA A 259 19.40 -7.75 -2.71
N PRO A 260 19.62 -7.88 -4.00
CA PRO A 260 19.04 -8.73 -5.02
C PRO A 260 17.77 -9.46 -4.52
N VAL A 261 16.64 -8.71 -4.56
CA VAL A 261 15.33 -9.27 -4.18
C VAL A 261 14.78 -10.16 -5.31
N ASP A 262 14.06 -11.22 -4.95
CA ASP A 262 13.39 -12.10 -5.91
C ASP A 262 12.14 -11.47 -6.49
N VAL A 263 11.50 -10.54 -5.73
CA VAL A 263 10.33 -9.77 -6.16
C VAL A 263 10.20 -8.47 -5.36
N ALA A 264 9.80 -7.39 -6.04
CA ALA A 264 9.40 -6.14 -5.40
C ALA A 264 7.88 -6.02 -5.34
N ILE A 265 7.33 -5.66 -4.18
CA ILE A 265 5.91 -5.35 -3.98
C ILE A 265 5.81 -3.85 -3.73
N VAL A 266 5.25 -3.12 -4.70
CA VAL A 266 5.35 -1.66 -4.76
C VAL A 266 3.97 -1.02 -4.73
N GLU A 267 3.71 -0.24 -3.68
CA GLU A 267 2.53 0.59 -3.55
C GLU A 267 2.73 1.92 -4.27
N VAL A 268 1.78 2.31 -5.12
CA VAL A 268 1.69 3.64 -5.74
C VAL A 268 1.47 4.71 -4.67
N GLY A 269 2.22 5.80 -4.73
CA GLY A 269 2.01 6.93 -3.81
C GLY A 269 0.71 7.66 -4.10
N LEU A 270 0.52 8.13 -5.33
CA LEU A 270 -0.66 8.87 -5.75
C LEU A 270 -0.92 8.69 -7.27
N GLY A 271 -2.18 8.42 -7.62
CA GLY A 271 -2.55 8.23 -9.01
C GLY A 271 -2.11 6.87 -9.54
N GLY A 272 -1.35 6.83 -10.62
CA GLY A 272 -0.85 5.64 -11.28
C GLY A 272 -0.01 5.96 -12.49
N ALA A 273 -0.59 6.53 -13.55
CA ALA A 273 0.09 6.77 -14.83
C ALA A 273 1.35 7.64 -14.69
N TRP A 274 1.28 8.70 -13.88
CA TRP A 274 2.39 9.63 -13.64
C TRP A 274 3.09 9.43 -12.28
N ASP A 275 2.68 8.43 -11.49
CA ASP A 275 3.35 8.15 -10.21
C ASP A 275 4.81 7.74 -10.44
N ALA A 276 5.70 8.20 -9.58
CA ALA A 276 7.13 7.93 -9.70
C ALA A 276 7.44 6.42 -9.74
N THR A 277 6.64 5.59 -9.06
CA THR A 277 6.80 4.13 -9.07
C THR A 277 6.53 3.51 -10.44
N ASN A 278 5.80 4.22 -11.32
CA ASN A 278 5.40 3.71 -12.64
C ASN A 278 6.50 3.79 -13.72
N VAL A 279 7.75 4.05 -13.33
CA VAL A 279 8.93 3.90 -14.20
C VAL A 279 9.33 2.43 -14.37
N ALA A 280 8.80 1.55 -13.55
CA ALA A 280 8.96 0.10 -13.65
C ALA A 280 7.70 -0.56 -14.21
N ASP A 281 7.84 -1.70 -14.87
CA ASP A 281 6.73 -2.47 -15.42
C ASP A 281 6.40 -3.65 -14.49
N GLY A 282 5.22 -3.60 -13.86
CA GLY A 282 4.72 -4.68 -13.02
C GLY A 282 4.27 -5.87 -13.86
N VAL A 283 4.73 -7.08 -13.51
CA VAL A 283 4.22 -8.33 -14.11
C VAL A 283 2.81 -8.66 -13.60
N VAL A 284 2.48 -8.18 -12.40
CA VAL A 284 1.12 -8.19 -11.83
C VAL A 284 0.78 -6.76 -11.40
N SER A 285 -0.33 -6.23 -11.88
CA SER A 285 -0.90 -4.96 -11.46
C SER A 285 -2.13 -5.23 -10.59
N VAL A 286 -2.18 -4.65 -9.39
CA VAL A 286 -3.29 -4.82 -8.45
C VAL A 286 -4.04 -3.49 -8.33
N VAL A 287 -5.36 -3.51 -8.54
CA VAL A 287 -6.23 -2.35 -8.36
C VAL A 287 -7.17 -2.63 -7.20
N THR A 288 -6.89 -2.04 -6.04
CA THR A 288 -7.78 -2.09 -4.87
C THR A 288 -8.98 -1.15 -5.05
N PRO A 289 -10.01 -1.16 -4.18
CA PRO A 289 -11.22 -0.36 -4.41
C PRO A 289 -10.95 1.12 -4.64
N LEU A 290 -11.58 1.69 -5.68
CA LEU A 290 -11.51 3.10 -6.03
C LEU A 290 -12.69 3.86 -5.42
N ALA A 291 -12.42 5.07 -4.92
CA ALA A 291 -13.39 6.01 -4.38
C ALA A 291 -12.86 7.44 -4.55
N LEU A 292 -13.67 8.44 -4.24
CA LEU A 292 -13.26 9.83 -4.25
C LEU A 292 -12.21 10.10 -3.18
N ASP A 293 -11.05 10.55 -3.60
CA ASP A 293 -9.96 11.08 -2.78
C ASP A 293 -9.01 11.87 -3.67
N HIS A 294 -8.28 12.81 -3.10
CA HIS A 294 -7.31 13.64 -3.83
C HIS A 294 -7.88 14.32 -5.09
N GLN A 295 -9.17 14.72 -5.07
CA GLN A 295 -9.90 15.26 -6.23
C GLN A 295 -9.17 16.42 -6.90
N ARG A 296 -8.49 17.30 -6.14
CA ARG A 296 -7.70 18.40 -6.69
C ARG A 296 -6.65 17.96 -7.72
N LEU A 297 -6.15 16.71 -7.63
CA LEU A 297 -5.06 16.18 -8.46
C LEU A 297 -5.52 15.10 -9.42
N LEU A 298 -6.52 14.31 -9.03
CA LEU A 298 -6.96 13.14 -9.78
C LEU A 298 -8.27 13.35 -10.55
N GLY A 299 -8.99 14.47 -10.28
CA GLY A 299 -10.29 14.77 -10.89
C GLY A 299 -11.45 14.64 -9.91
N ASP A 300 -12.61 15.10 -10.34
CA ASP A 300 -13.79 15.26 -9.48
C ASP A 300 -14.70 14.02 -9.45
N THR A 301 -14.44 13.05 -10.34
CA THR A 301 -15.24 11.83 -10.48
C THR A 301 -14.39 10.57 -10.20
N VAL A 302 -15.04 9.45 -9.87
CA VAL A 302 -14.35 8.19 -9.69
C VAL A 302 -13.78 7.65 -11.01
N GLU A 303 -14.40 8.02 -12.13
CA GLU A 303 -13.94 7.71 -13.49
C GLU A 303 -12.63 8.44 -13.80
N ASP A 304 -12.50 9.72 -13.45
CA ASP A 304 -11.23 10.46 -13.61
C ASP A 304 -10.11 9.76 -12.83
N ILE A 305 -10.39 9.37 -11.59
CA ILE A 305 -9.47 8.64 -10.73
C ILE A 305 -9.09 7.28 -11.36
N ALA A 306 -10.06 6.57 -11.96
CA ALA A 306 -9.83 5.30 -12.64
C ALA A 306 -8.95 5.47 -13.89
N HIS A 307 -9.17 6.53 -14.68
CA HIS A 307 -8.34 6.84 -15.85
C HIS A 307 -6.87 7.09 -15.50
N GLU A 308 -6.61 7.68 -14.34
CA GLU A 308 -5.23 7.87 -13.86
C GLU A 308 -4.64 6.55 -13.33
N LYS A 309 -5.39 5.81 -12.52
CA LYS A 309 -4.89 4.60 -11.85
C LYS A 309 -4.68 3.42 -12.80
N LYS A 310 -5.47 3.31 -13.88
CA LYS A 310 -5.30 2.26 -14.89
C LYS A 310 -3.91 2.26 -15.54
N GLY A 311 -3.17 3.37 -15.46
CA GLY A 311 -1.84 3.53 -16.07
C GLY A 311 -0.74 2.62 -15.50
N ILE A 312 -0.99 1.90 -14.40
CA ILE A 312 -0.06 0.88 -13.91
C ILE A 312 -0.26 -0.49 -14.59
N ILE A 313 -1.35 -0.70 -15.32
CA ILE A 313 -1.62 -1.95 -16.04
C ILE A 313 -0.75 -1.96 -17.30
N LYS A 314 0.18 -2.91 -17.35
CA LYS A 314 1.23 -2.99 -18.38
C LYS A 314 0.90 -4.03 -19.44
N PRO A 315 1.51 -3.91 -20.64
CA PRO A 315 1.34 -4.88 -21.72
C PRO A 315 1.65 -6.32 -21.27
N GLY A 316 0.71 -7.23 -21.51
CA GLY A 316 0.84 -8.65 -21.22
C GLY A 316 0.82 -9.03 -19.72
N ALA A 317 0.63 -8.07 -18.81
CA ALA A 317 0.60 -8.31 -17.37
C ALA A 317 -0.75 -8.93 -16.92
N PHE A 318 -0.76 -9.47 -15.70
CA PHE A 318 -2.00 -9.79 -14.99
C PHE A 318 -2.52 -8.55 -14.25
N ALA A 319 -3.79 -8.22 -14.45
CA ALA A 319 -4.47 -7.15 -13.75
C ALA A 319 -5.46 -7.74 -12.73
N VAL A 320 -5.06 -7.81 -11.46
CA VAL A 320 -5.91 -8.28 -10.36
C VAL A 320 -6.72 -7.11 -9.83
N VAL A 321 -8.03 -7.16 -10.03
CA VAL A 321 -8.94 -6.05 -9.78
C VAL A 321 -9.94 -6.42 -8.69
N ALA A 322 -9.89 -5.72 -7.54
CA ALA A 322 -10.91 -5.81 -6.50
C ALA A 322 -12.27 -5.34 -7.02
N ALA A 323 -13.35 -5.66 -6.30
CA ALA A 323 -14.70 -5.23 -6.67
C ALA A 323 -14.77 -3.69 -6.82
N GLN A 324 -15.33 -3.25 -7.94
CA GLN A 324 -15.46 -1.83 -8.32
C GLN A 324 -16.91 -1.50 -8.68
N VAL A 325 -17.22 -0.20 -8.76
CA VAL A 325 -18.47 0.24 -9.38
C VAL A 325 -18.42 -0.02 -10.90
N PRO A 326 -19.57 -0.23 -11.58
CA PRO A 326 -19.60 -0.65 -12.98
C PRO A 326 -18.82 0.25 -13.94
N GLU A 327 -18.84 1.57 -13.70
CA GLU A 327 -18.17 2.56 -14.54
C GLU A 327 -16.65 2.41 -14.47
N VAL A 328 -16.12 2.13 -13.30
CA VAL A 328 -14.68 1.87 -13.06
C VAL A 328 -14.27 0.52 -13.65
N ASP A 329 -15.08 -0.52 -13.46
CA ASP A 329 -14.84 -1.84 -14.03
C ASP A 329 -14.67 -1.77 -15.56
N GLU A 330 -15.52 -0.99 -16.23
CA GLU A 330 -15.47 -0.83 -17.69
C GLU A 330 -14.17 -0.15 -18.13
N ILE A 331 -13.76 0.93 -17.44
CA ILE A 331 -12.51 1.65 -17.74
C ILE A 331 -11.28 0.72 -17.57
N LEU A 332 -11.25 -0.10 -16.52
CA LEU A 332 -10.15 -1.03 -16.28
C LEU A 332 -10.15 -2.18 -17.30
N ARG A 333 -11.33 -2.67 -17.68
CA ARG A 333 -11.49 -3.70 -18.71
C ARG A 333 -11.02 -3.20 -20.09
N GLU A 334 -11.38 -1.98 -20.46
CA GLU A 334 -10.92 -1.36 -21.71
C GLU A 334 -9.40 -1.22 -21.73
N GLN A 335 -8.79 -0.80 -20.61
CA GLN A 335 -7.34 -0.73 -20.49
C GLN A 335 -6.68 -2.09 -20.67
N CYS A 336 -7.20 -3.14 -20.03
CA CYS A 336 -6.66 -4.49 -20.17
C CYS A 336 -6.71 -4.98 -21.61
N LEU A 337 -7.81 -4.69 -22.34
CA LEU A 337 -7.94 -5.02 -23.75
C LEU A 337 -6.95 -4.23 -24.62
N GLU A 338 -6.74 -2.93 -24.32
CA GLU A 338 -5.83 -2.06 -25.07
C GLU A 338 -4.38 -2.53 -25.00
N VAL A 339 -3.95 -3.01 -23.80
CA VAL A 339 -2.56 -3.41 -23.55
C VAL A 339 -2.36 -4.94 -23.56
N ASP A 340 -3.36 -5.72 -23.97
CA ASP A 340 -3.31 -7.21 -23.96
C ASP A 340 -2.99 -7.80 -22.59
N ALA A 341 -3.50 -7.18 -21.50
CA ALA A 341 -3.36 -7.67 -20.13
C ALA A 341 -4.53 -8.60 -19.77
N THR A 342 -4.24 -9.59 -18.92
CA THR A 342 -5.26 -10.52 -18.42
C THR A 342 -5.95 -9.95 -17.19
N MET A 343 -7.24 -9.58 -17.28
CA MET A 343 -8.02 -9.09 -16.16
C MET A 343 -8.54 -10.22 -15.28
N LEU A 344 -8.20 -10.20 -14.00
CA LEU A 344 -8.61 -11.13 -12.96
C LEU A 344 -9.45 -10.36 -11.93
N ARG A 345 -10.77 -10.42 -12.08
CA ARG A 345 -11.72 -9.59 -11.33
C ARG A 345 -12.31 -10.34 -10.14
N GLU A 346 -12.45 -9.64 -9.00
CA GLU A 346 -13.19 -10.14 -7.84
C GLU A 346 -14.67 -10.36 -8.17
N GLY A 347 -15.22 -11.46 -7.71
CA GLY A 347 -16.58 -11.93 -8.02
C GLY A 347 -16.65 -12.87 -9.21
N ASP A 348 -15.69 -12.79 -10.13
CA ASP A 348 -15.60 -13.67 -11.31
C ASP A 348 -14.45 -14.67 -11.16
N ALA A 349 -13.21 -14.18 -11.14
CA ALA A 349 -12.00 -15.01 -11.08
C ALA A 349 -11.70 -15.49 -9.65
N TYR A 350 -11.85 -14.64 -8.65
CA TYR A 350 -11.64 -14.94 -7.24
C TYR A 350 -12.72 -14.28 -6.37
N ALA A 351 -12.91 -14.74 -5.12
CA ALA A 351 -13.90 -14.16 -4.21
C ALA A 351 -13.67 -14.58 -2.77
N VAL A 352 -14.15 -13.77 -1.81
CA VAL A 352 -14.42 -14.22 -0.43
C VAL A 352 -15.71 -15.04 -0.45
N THR A 353 -15.65 -16.30 -0.04
CA THR A 353 -16.80 -17.23 -0.06
C THR A 353 -17.48 -17.35 1.30
N ALA A 354 -16.74 -17.16 2.40
CA ALA A 354 -17.28 -17.12 3.75
C ALA A 354 -16.44 -16.18 4.63
N ARG A 355 -17.09 -15.58 5.64
CA ARG A 355 -16.44 -14.73 6.62
C ARG A 355 -17.20 -14.75 7.94
N GLU A 356 -16.48 -14.92 9.05
CA GLU A 356 -17.01 -14.88 10.40
C GLU A 356 -16.06 -14.10 11.31
N ALA A 357 -16.59 -13.25 12.19
CA ALA A 357 -15.79 -12.55 13.20
C ALA A 357 -15.20 -13.56 14.19
N ALA A 358 -13.94 -13.38 14.56
CA ALA A 358 -13.23 -14.21 15.52
C ALA A 358 -12.47 -13.34 16.54
N VAL A 359 -12.07 -13.94 17.65
CA VAL A 359 -11.28 -13.23 18.66
C VAL A 359 -9.92 -12.85 18.09
N GLY A 360 -9.66 -11.55 18.02
CA GLY A 360 -8.39 -11.02 17.51
C GLY A 360 -8.32 -10.88 15.99
N GLY A 361 -9.44 -11.08 15.28
CA GLY A 361 -9.50 -11.00 13.82
C GLY A 361 -10.77 -11.63 13.25
N GLN A 362 -10.64 -12.42 12.20
CA GLN A 362 -11.75 -13.07 11.50
C GLN A 362 -11.32 -14.38 10.85
N MET A 363 -12.28 -15.30 10.68
CA MET A 363 -12.13 -16.50 9.84
C MET A 363 -12.67 -16.19 8.45
N ILE A 364 -11.93 -16.54 7.41
CA ILE A 364 -12.34 -16.34 6.02
C ILE A 364 -12.16 -17.61 5.19
N SER A 365 -13.00 -17.79 4.18
CA SER A 365 -12.78 -18.73 3.09
C SER A 365 -12.71 -17.97 1.78
N VAL A 366 -11.77 -18.35 0.92
CA VAL A 366 -11.46 -17.66 -0.33
C VAL A 366 -11.44 -18.65 -1.48
N LYS A 367 -12.19 -18.35 -2.54
CA LYS A 367 -11.94 -18.93 -3.86
C LYS A 367 -10.83 -18.10 -4.50
N GLY A 368 -9.63 -18.67 -4.62
CA GLY A 368 -8.52 -18.10 -5.37
C GLY A 368 -8.66 -18.37 -6.87
N LEU A 369 -7.61 -18.07 -7.64
CA LEU A 369 -7.53 -18.36 -9.08
C LEU A 369 -7.34 -19.86 -9.31
N ALA A 370 -6.42 -20.47 -8.56
CA ALA A 370 -6.01 -21.85 -8.72
C ALA A 370 -6.76 -22.85 -7.81
N GLY A 371 -7.53 -22.37 -6.83
CA GLY A 371 -8.27 -23.26 -5.93
C GLY A 371 -9.02 -22.55 -4.81
N GLU A 372 -9.64 -23.36 -3.95
CA GLU A 372 -10.38 -22.90 -2.78
C GLU A 372 -9.54 -23.07 -1.51
N TYR A 373 -9.68 -22.14 -0.58
CA TYR A 373 -9.00 -22.08 0.70
C TYR A 373 -10.01 -21.83 1.79
N ASP A 374 -10.17 -22.78 2.69
CA ASP A 374 -11.17 -22.72 3.75
C ASP A 374 -10.54 -22.47 5.13
N ASP A 375 -11.32 -21.87 6.01
CA ASP A 375 -11.00 -21.68 7.43
C ASP A 375 -9.62 -21.01 7.65
N LEU A 376 -9.36 -19.91 6.95
CA LEU A 376 -8.16 -19.10 7.12
C LEU A 376 -8.38 -18.08 8.23
N PHE A 377 -7.49 -18.03 9.22
CA PHE A 377 -7.50 -16.95 10.19
C PHE A 377 -6.79 -15.72 9.65
N LEU A 378 -7.41 -14.55 9.79
CA LEU A 378 -6.84 -13.26 9.41
C LEU A 378 -6.90 -12.34 10.65
N PRO A 379 -5.76 -11.94 11.26
CA PRO A 379 -5.70 -11.08 12.46
C PRO A 379 -5.94 -9.60 12.14
N LEU A 380 -6.82 -9.32 11.20
CA LEU A 380 -7.25 -7.97 10.81
C LEU A 380 -8.78 -7.91 10.88
N PHE A 381 -9.31 -6.75 11.27
CA PHE A 381 -10.73 -6.57 11.48
C PHE A 381 -11.43 -5.95 10.26
N GLY A 382 -12.69 -6.32 10.06
CA GLY A 382 -13.58 -5.76 9.04
C GLY A 382 -13.57 -6.52 7.71
N ALA A 383 -14.74 -6.51 7.03
CA ALA A 383 -14.95 -7.20 5.76
C ALA A 383 -13.96 -6.76 4.67
N HIS A 384 -13.63 -5.45 4.63
CA HIS A 384 -12.66 -4.92 3.67
C HIS A 384 -11.29 -5.59 3.74
N GLN A 385 -10.85 -6.05 4.93
CA GLN A 385 -9.58 -6.76 5.06
C GLN A 385 -9.66 -8.20 4.52
N ALA A 386 -10.83 -8.86 4.59
CA ALA A 386 -11.05 -10.15 3.94
C ALA A 386 -10.94 -10.02 2.41
N HIS A 387 -11.52 -8.97 1.83
CA HIS A 387 -11.40 -8.67 0.39
C HIS A 387 -9.96 -8.32 -0.01
N ASN A 388 -9.24 -7.54 0.82
CA ASN A 388 -7.82 -7.27 0.61
C ASN A 388 -6.99 -8.58 0.63
N ALA A 389 -7.30 -9.51 1.53
CA ALA A 389 -6.63 -10.81 1.59
C ALA A 389 -6.94 -11.69 0.36
N ALA A 390 -8.19 -11.72 -0.10
CA ALA A 390 -8.55 -12.44 -1.32
C ALA A 390 -7.85 -11.87 -2.57
N THR A 391 -7.78 -10.53 -2.67
CA THR A 391 -7.05 -9.84 -3.73
C THR A 391 -5.55 -10.15 -3.67
N ALA A 392 -4.96 -10.18 -2.47
CA ALA A 392 -3.55 -10.52 -2.29
C ALA A 392 -3.26 -11.98 -2.65
N ILE A 393 -4.14 -12.93 -2.29
CA ILE A 393 -4.01 -14.34 -2.67
C ILE A 393 -4.04 -14.48 -4.20
N ALA A 394 -5.01 -13.84 -4.86
CA ALA A 394 -5.11 -13.85 -6.32
C ALA A 394 -3.86 -13.24 -7.00
N ALA A 395 -3.33 -12.14 -6.45
CA ALA A 395 -2.11 -11.50 -6.97
C ALA A 395 -0.89 -12.42 -6.85
N VAL A 396 -0.77 -13.16 -5.75
CA VAL A 396 0.34 -14.10 -5.56
C VAL A 396 0.18 -15.33 -6.44
N GLU A 397 -1.03 -15.88 -6.63
CA GLU A 397 -1.28 -16.97 -7.56
C GLU A 397 -0.99 -16.55 -9.02
N ALA A 398 -1.38 -15.33 -9.41
CA ALA A 398 -1.06 -14.78 -10.73
C ALA A 398 0.46 -14.65 -10.91
N PHE A 399 1.19 -14.17 -9.89
CA PHE A 399 2.64 -14.03 -9.92
C PHE A 399 3.38 -15.36 -10.00
N LEU A 400 2.98 -16.36 -9.18
CA LEU A 400 3.71 -17.62 -9.05
C LEU A 400 3.48 -18.62 -10.19
N GLY A 401 2.44 -18.48 -10.98
CA GLY A 401 2.12 -19.46 -12.01
C GLY A 401 0.94 -19.05 -12.88
N GLY A 402 0.79 -17.75 -13.18
CA GLY A 402 -0.27 -17.27 -14.06
C GLY A 402 -1.69 -17.56 -13.55
N GLY A 403 -1.86 -17.87 -12.26
CA GLY A 403 -3.13 -18.26 -11.68
C GLY A 403 -3.46 -19.76 -11.78
N GLU A 404 -2.53 -20.60 -12.25
CA GLU A 404 -2.74 -22.05 -12.39
C GLU A 404 -2.17 -22.84 -11.19
N THR A 405 -1.29 -22.23 -10.39
CA THR A 405 -0.62 -22.89 -9.27
C THR A 405 -1.22 -22.45 -7.93
N LYS A 406 -1.84 -23.40 -7.22
CA LYS A 406 -2.38 -23.20 -5.87
C LYS A 406 -1.26 -22.95 -4.86
N ILE A 407 -1.42 -21.96 -3.97
CA ILE A 407 -0.53 -21.75 -2.83
C ILE A 407 -0.73 -22.92 -1.86
N ASP A 408 0.36 -23.47 -1.31
CA ASP A 408 0.28 -24.49 -0.27
C ASP A 408 -0.52 -23.99 0.94
N ASP A 409 -1.48 -24.79 1.40
CA ASP A 409 -2.41 -24.40 2.47
C ASP A 409 -1.68 -24.09 3.80
N GLY A 410 -0.56 -24.78 4.08
CA GLY A 410 0.26 -24.52 5.26
C GLY A 410 1.00 -23.20 5.18
N VAL A 411 1.57 -22.91 4.02
CA VAL A 411 2.24 -21.62 3.72
C VAL A 411 1.23 -20.47 3.81
N LEU A 412 0.05 -20.63 3.19
CA LEU A 412 -0.99 -19.61 3.21
C LEU A 412 -1.47 -19.30 4.64
N ARG A 413 -1.75 -20.34 5.45
CA ARG A 413 -2.15 -20.16 6.85
C ARG A 413 -1.07 -19.48 7.67
N ALA A 414 0.18 -19.95 7.59
CA ALA A 414 1.29 -19.35 8.33
C ALA A 414 1.53 -17.89 7.93
N ALA A 415 1.36 -17.55 6.65
CA ALA A 415 1.48 -16.19 6.18
C ALA A 415 0.36 -15.30 6.73
N LEU A 416 -0.90 -15.71 6.59
CA LEU A 416 -2.04 -14.91 7.04
C LEU A 416 -2.07 -14.73 8.56
N ASP A 417 -1.78 -15.78 9.35
CA ASP A 417 -1.70 -15.71 10.81
C ASP A 417 -0.68 -14.64 11.31
N ALA A 418 0.33 -14.37 10.53
CA ALA A 418 1.41 -13.43 10.87
C ALA A 418 1.29 -12.06 10.19
N VAL A 419 0.20 -11.78 9.48
CA VAL A 419 -0.05 -10.49 8.85
C VAL A 419 -0.27 -9.40 9.89
N THR A 420 0.39 -8.26 9.69
CA THR A 420 0.16 -7.03 10.45
C THR A 420 -0.15 -5.88 9.51
N SER A 421 -1.06 -5.01 9.92
CA SER A 421 -1.35 -3.76 9.20
C SER A 421 -1.48 -2.62 10.22
N PRO A 422 -0.33 -2.09 10.69
CA PRO A 422 -0.30 -1.06 11.72
C PRO A 422 -1.12 0.17 11.33
N GLY A 423 -1.86 0.73 12.30
CA GLY A 423 -2.74 1.87 12.07
C GLY A 423 -4.00 1.55 11.24
N ARG A 424 -4.38 0.28 11.10
CA ARG A 424 -5.61 -0.15 10.42
C ARG A 424 -6.49 -0.93 11.40
N LEU A 425 -7.40 -0.23 12.08
CA LEU A 425 -8.27 -0.72 13.16
C LEU A 425 -7.48 -1.57 14.18
N GLU A 426 -6.37 -1.02 14.61
CA GLU A 426 -5.41 -1.68 15.50
C GLU A 426 -5.73 -1.40 16.97
N VAL A 427 -5.67 -2.45 17.81
CA VAL A 427 -5.83 -2.33 19.26
C VAL A 427 -4.47 -2.00 19.87
N VAL A 428 -4.26 -0.74 20.29
CA VAL A 428 -2.98 -0.25 20.86
C VAL A 428 -2.97 -0.20 22.38
N ARG A 429 -4.13 -0.27 23.03
CA ARG A 429 -4.30 -0.37 24.49
C ARG A 429 -5.58 -1.14 24.81
N ARG A 430 -5.59 -1.89 25.90
CA ARG A 430 -6.74 -2.75 26.26
C ARG A 430 -7.64 -2.21 27.37
N SER A 431 -7.18 -1.23 28.17
CA SER A 431 -7.96 -0.70 29.29
C SER A 431 -7.66 0.79 29.55
N PRO A 432 -8.61 1.72 29.28
CA PRO A 432 -9.71 1.49 28.36
C PRO A 432 -9.16 1.04 27.00
N THR A 433 -9.99 0.35 26.22
CA THR A 433 -9.57 -0.06 24.88
C THR A 433 -9.30 1.17 24.03
N VAL A 434 -8.12 1.27 23.41
CA VAL A 434 -7.80 2.31 22.43
C VAL A 434 -7.54 1.63 21.09
N LEU A 435 -8.33 2.04 20.11
CA LEU A 435 -8.21 1.66 18.71
C LEU A 435 -7.58 2.81 17.93
N VAL A 436 -6.73 2.49 16.98
CA VAL A 436 -6.22 3.47 16.00
C VAL A 436 -6.58 3.04 14.59
N ASP A 437 -7.01 3.99 13.76
CA ASP A 437 -7.29 3.77 12.35
C ASP A 437 -6.91 4.99 11.52
N ALA A 438 -6.34 4.77 10.36
CA ALA A 438 -5.88 5.81 9.46
C ALA A 438 -6.92 6.28 8.42
N ALA A 439 -8.20 5.99 8.61
CA ALA A 439 -9.28 6.48 7.76
C ALA A 439 -9.24 8.02 7.70
N HIS A 440 -9.29 8.56 6.48
CA HIS A 440 -9.15 9.98 6.20
C HIS A 440 -9.99 10.46 5.02
N ASN A 441 -10.84 9.59 4.48
CA ASN A 441 -11.83 9.88 3.45
C ASN A 441 -13.16 9.20 3.78
N PRO A 442 -14.29 9.61 3.17
CA PRO A 442 -15.62 9.10 3.50
C PRO A 442 -15.75 7.58 3.35
N ALA A 443 -15.19 7.00 2.28
CA ALA A 443 -15.24 5.56 2.03
C ALA A 443 -14.44 4.76 3.09
N GLY A 444 -13.29 5.28 3.53
CA GLY A 444 -12.50 4.70 4.62
C GLY A 444 -13.25 4.77 5.95
N ALA A 445 -13.90 5.89 6.26
CA ALA A 445 -14.72 6.07 7.46
C ALA A 445 -15.94 5.12 7.48
N GLN A 446 -16.58 4.91 6.32
CA GLN A 446 -17.66 3.95 6.16
C GLN A 446 -17.19 2.51 6.46
N ALA A 447 -16.08 2.09 5.85
CA ALA A 447 -15.51 0.76 6.08
C ALA A 447 -15.08 0.55 7.55
N LEU A 448 -14.52 1.60 8.18
CA LEU A 448 -14.18 1.60 9.59
C LEU A 448 -15.42 1.44 10.49
N ARG A 449 -16.49 2.17 10.21
CA ARG A 449 -17.78 2.06 10.93
C ARG A 449 -18.33 0.64 10.86
N GLU A 450 -18.35 0.04 9.68
CA GLU A 450 -18.83 -1.32 9.47
C GLU A 450 -17.97 -2.34 10.23
N ALA A 451 -16.65 -2.18 10.21
CA ALA A 451 -15.73 -3.04 10.92
C ALA A 451 -15.86 -2.92 12.44
N LEU A 452 -16.11 -1.73 12.96
CA LEU A 452 -16.37 -1.51 14.40
C LEU A 452 -17.66 -2.21 14.84
N ALA A 453 -18.75 -2.04 14.09
CA ALA A 453 -20.05 -2.66 14.41
C ALA A 453 -19.98 -4.20 14.38
N ASP A 454 -19.15 -4.75 13.51
CA ASP A 454 -18.98 -6.19 13.31
C ASP A 454 -18.05 -6.84 14.34
N SER A 455 -17.00 -6.15 14.76
CA SER A 455 -15.90 -6.77 15.50
C SER A 455 -15.78 -6.33 16.97
N PHE A 456 -16.45 -5.25 17.37
CA PHE A 456 -16.35 -4.67 18.71
C PHE A 456 -17.71 -4.36 19.32
N GLN A 457 -17.77 -4.46 20.65
CA GLN A 457 -18.94 -4.04 21.45
C GLN A 457 -18.49 -3.11 22.56
N PHE A 458 -18.85 -1.84 22.46
CA PHE A 458 -18.57 -0.83 23.47
C PHE A 458 -19.87 -0.36 24.09
N ASN A 459 -19.85 -0.13 25.41
CA ASN A 459 -20.96 0.57 26.09
C ASN A 459 -20.93 2.07 25.75
N ARG A 460 -19.73 2.60 25.47
CA ARG A 460 -19.49 3.96 25.02
C ARG A 460 -18.23 3.99 24.18
N LEU A 461 -18.34 4.55 22.97
CA LEU A 461 -17.19 4.75 22.08
C LEU A 461 -16.94 6.24 21.89
N VAL A 462 -15.75 6.71 22.32
CA VAL A 462 -15.31 8.10 22.19
C VAL A 462 -14.36 8.23 21.00
N GLY A 463 -14.70 9.07 20.03
CA GLY A 463 -13.80 9.44 18.92
C GLY A 463 -12.73 10.43 19.39
N LEU A 464 -11.47 10.15 19.12
CA LEU A 464 -10.36 11.10 19.18
C LEU A 464 -9.99 11.45 17.74
N VAL A 465 -10.41 12.63 17.27
CA VAL A 465 -10.37 12.96 15.84
C VAL A 465 -9.46 14.15 15.57
N ALA A 466 -8.50 13.94 14.62
CA ALA A 466 -7.69 15.02 14.06
C ALA A 466 -7.51 14.76 12.55
N VAL A 467 -7.95 15.72 11.74
CA VAL A 467 -8.02 15.63 10.28
C VAL A 467 -7.04 16.62 9.66
N LEU A 468 -6.54 16.34 8.45
CA LEU A 468 -5.74 17.30 7.68
C LEU A 468 -6.66 18.29 6.96
N ALA A 469 -6.28 19.54 6.88
CA ALA A 469 -7.09 20.64 6.34
C ALA A 469 -7.48 20.49 4.85
N ASP A 470 -6.78 19.61 4.11
CA ASP A 470 -7.05 19.32 2.71
C ASP A 470 -7.99 18.12 2.50
N LYS A 471 -8.53 17.54 3.58
CA LYS A 471 -9.45 16.41 3.55
C LYS A 471 -10.89 16.84 3.86
N ASP A 472 -11.85 16.04 3.42
CA ASP A 472 -13.27 16.23 3.69
C ASP A 472 -13.61 15.78 5.11
N ALA A 473 -13.45 16.72 6.07
CA ALA A 473 -13.68 16.46 7.47
C ALA A 473 -15.19 16.30 7.78
N GLU A 474 -16.06 16.98 7.04
CA GLU A 474 -17.52 16.92 7.23
C GLU A 474 -18.05 15.53 6.92
N GLU A 475 -17.78 15.03 5.73
CA GLU A 475 -18.23 13.71 5.30
C GLU A 475 -17.59 12.58 6.14
N LEU A 476 -16.34 12.74 6.59
CA LEU A 476 -15.71 11.78 7.50
C LEU A 476 -16.43 11.75 8.86
N LEU A 477 -16.71 12.90 9.46
CA LEU A 477 -17.42 13.00 10.73
C LEU A 477 -18.85 12.47 10.60
N LEU A 478 -19.55 12.81 9.51
CA LEU A 478 -20.90 12.33 9.22
C LEU A 478 -20.96 10.80 9.10
N ALA A 479 -19.97 10.20 8.44
CA ALA A 479 -19.89 8.73 8.31
C ALA A 479 -19.70 8.03 9.67
N LEU A 480 -19.02 8.66 10.63
CA LEU A 480 -18.74 8.10 11.96
C LEU A 480 -19.81 8.46 13.02
N GLU A 481 -20.68 9.45 12.75
CA GLU A 481 -21.68 9.96 13.70
C GLU A 481 -22.54 8.85 14.34
N PRO A 482 -23.05 7.87 13.60
CA PRO A 482 -23.90 6.82 14.18
C PRO A 482 -23.18 5.88 15.17
N THR A 483 -21.86 5.92 15.23
CA THR A 483 -21.03 4.98 16.00
C THR A 483 -20.38 5.61 17.22
N LEU A 484 -20.12 6.92 17.18
CA LEU A 484 -19.42 7.63 18.24
C LEU A 484 -20.41 8.28 19.21
N ASP A 485 -20.32 7.96 20.49
CA ASP A 485 -21.16 8.59 21.54
C ASP A 485 -20.67 10.00 21.90
N HIS A 486 -19.38 10.25 21.74
CA HIS A 486 -18.75 11.54 21.99
C HIS A 486 -17.53 11.73 21.09
N VAL A 487 -17.21 12.96 20.73
CA VAL A 487 -16.02 13.28 19.91
C VAL A 487 -15.13 14.28 20.65
N VAL A 488 -13.87 13.91 20.80
CA VAL A 488 -12.79 14.80 21.25
C VAL A 488 -11.99 15.19 20.01
N VAL A 489 -12.08 16.45 19.61
CA VAL A 489 -11.34 16.96 18.46
C VAL A 489 -10.04 17.63 18.91
N THR A 490 -8.99 17.41 18.14
CA THR A 490 -7.66 17.90 18.46
C THR A 490 -6.84 18.16 17.18
N ARG A 491 -5.57 18.48 17.32
CA ARG A 491 -4.58 18.50 16.23
C ARG A 491 -3.57 17.37 16.40
N ASN A 492 -3.08 16.85 15.29
CA ASN A 492 -1.92 15.96 15.24
C ASN A 492 -0.61 16.77 14.99
N THR A 493 0.53 16.07 14.91
CA THR A 493 1.85 16.71 14.72
C THR A 493 2.07 17.29 13.32
N SER A 494 1.21 16.97 12.34
CA SER A 494 1.33 17.52 10.99
C SER A 494 1.09 19.04 10.98
N PRO A 495 1.93 19.82 10.28
CA PRO A 495 1.67 21.25 10.05
C PRO A 495 0.40 21.50 9.21
N ARG A 496 -0.14 20.46 8.57
CA ARG A 496 -1.39 20.47 7.79
C ARG A 496 -2.61 20.13 8.62
N SER A 497 -2.48 19.84 9.93
CA SER A 497 -3.60 19.54 10.79
C SER A 497 -4.61 20.69 10.80
N MET A 498 -5.90 20.37 10.63
CA MET A 498 -6.98 21.36 10.75
C MET A 498 -6.97 21.98 12.15
N ASP A 499 -7.34 23.26 12.25
CA ASP A 499 -7.46 23.94 13.54
C ASP A 499 -8.53 23.22 14.40
N PRO A 500 -8.22 22.82 15.65
CA PRO A 500 -9.18 22.10 16.49
C PRO A 500 -10.50 22.83 16.75
N ARG A 501 -10.49 24.18 16.69
CA ARG A 501 -11.72 24.96 16.89
C ARG A 501 -12.60 24.92 15.65
N GLU A 502 -12.01 24.97 14.47
CA GLU A 502 -12.71 24.80 13.19
C GLU A 502 -13.32 23.40 13.10
N LEU A 503 -12.53 22.36 13.37
CA LEU A 503 -12.99 20.98 13.40
C LEU A 503 -14.07 20.78 14.48
N GLY A 504 -13.94 21.46 15.64
CA GLY A 504 -14.92 21.43 16.74
C GLY A 504 -16.25 22.07 16.39
N GLN A 505 -16.24 23.17 15.64
CA GLN A 505 -17.48 23.79 15.13
C GLN A 505 -18.21 22.86 14.17
N LEU A 506 -17.49 22.28 13.22
CA LEU A 506 -18.04 21.32 12.28
C LEU A 506 -18.61 20.07 13.00
N ALA A 507 -17.86 19.53 13.96
CA ALA A 507 -18.34 18.41 14.77
C ALA A 507 -19.59 18.77 15.59
N ALA A 508 -19.68 19.97 16.16
CA ALA A 508 -20.84 20.42 16.94
C ALA A 508 -22.11 20.58 16.09
N GLU A 509 -21.97 20.97 14.83
CA GLU A 509 -23.10 21.03 13.88
C GLU A 509 -23.68 19.64 13.59
N LEU A 510 -22.82 18.60 13.56
CA LEU A 510 -23.23 17.23 13.24
C LEU A 510 -23.64 16.41 14.47
N TYR A 511 -22.92 16.53 15.58
CA TYR A 511 -23.11 15.72 16.79
C TYR A 511 -23.91 16.43 17.91
N GLY A 512 -24.01 17.77 17.87
CA GLY A 512 -24.49 18.61 18.94
C GLY A 512 -23.42 19.01 19.96
N ASP A 513 -23.53 20.20 20.55
CA ASP A 513 -22.52 20.77 21.46
C ASP A 513 -22.20 19.90 22.67
N ASP A 514 -23.17 19.13 23.17
CA ASP A 514 -23.04 18.25 24.34
C ASP A 514 -22.21 16.97 24.06
N ARG A 515 -22.04 16.61 22.80
CA ARG A 515 -21.25 15.44 22.37
C ARG A 515 -19.86 15.80 21.86
N VAL A 516 -19.43 17.07 21.93
CA VAL A 516 -18.13 17.52 21.38
C VAL A 516 -17.28 18.18 22.46
N THR A 517 -16.01 17.83 22.48
CA THR A 517 -14.99 18.46 23.32
C THR A 517 -13.79 18.85 22.46
N VAL A 518 -13.36 20.11 22.55
CA VAL A 518 -12.18 20.63 21.85
C VAL A 518 -10.99 20.66 22.80
N VAL A 519 -9.88 20.03 22.39
CA VAL A 519 -8.62 19.99 23.16
C VAL A 519 -7.46 20.24 22.22
N ASP A 520 -6.63 21.25 22.48
CA ASP A 520 -5.56 21.66 21.56
C ASP A 520 -4.38 20.67 21.50
N SER A 521 -4.10 19.96 22.59
CA SER A 521 -2.96 19.04 22.73
C SER A 521 -3.39 17.60 22.57
N LEU A 522 -2.78 16.85 21.67
CA LEU A 522 -3.11 15.43 21.44
C LEU A 522 -2.93 14.55 22.68
N PRO A 523 -1.87 14.68 23.52
CA PRO A 523 -1.78 13.94 24.76
C PRO A 523 -2.95 14.23 25.72
N ASP A 524 -3.30 15.49 25.92
CA ASP A 524 -4.43 15.88 26.79
C ASP A 524 -5.77 15.41 26.21
N ALA A 525 -5.89 15.43 24.88
CA ALA A 525 -7.07 14.94 24.16
C ALA A 525 -7.26 13.42 24.33
N LEU A 526 -6.16 12.65 24.28
CA LEU A 526 -6.17 11.21 24.53
C LEU A 526 -6.57 10.88 25.95
N ASP A 527 -6.03 11.62 26.93
CA ASP A 527 -6.39 11.48 28.36
C ASP A 527 -7.86 11.84 28.58
N ARG A 528 -8.36 12.92 27.92
CA ARG A 528 -9.76 13.32 28.00
C ARG A 528 -10.70 12.29 27.38
N ALA A 529 -10.35 11.76 26.21
CA ALA A 529 -11.13 10.71 25.56
C ALA A 529 -11.18 9.43 26.39
N ALA A 530 -10.05 9.04 26.98
CA ALA A 530 -9.97 7.90 27.87
C ALA A 530 -10.84 8.08 29.14
N ALA A 531 -10.80 9.27 29.76
CA ALA A 531 -11.65 9.59 30.91
C ALA A 531 -13.14 9.52 30.57
N LEU A 532 -13.54 10.05 29.41
CA LEU A 532 -14.92 9.98 28.92
C LEU A 532 -15.39 8.56 28.63
N ALA A 533 -14.49 7.70 28.13
CA ALA A 533 -14.79 6.30 27.89
C ALA A 533 -14.95 5.49 29.21
N ASP A 534 -14.25 5.87 30.28
CA ASP A 534 -14.30 5.21 31.59
C ASP A 534 -15.46 5.71 32.49
N ASP A 535 -16.09 6.87 32.20
CA ASP A 535 -17.13 7.49 33.05
C ASP A 535 -18.35 6.58 33.30
N GLU A 536 -18.67 5.63 32.41
CA GLU A 536 -19.79 4.70 32.54
C GLU A 536 -19.36 3.29 33.03
N GLY A 537 -18.10 3.11 33.40
CA GLY A 537 -17.56 1.85 33.92
C GLY A 537 -16.94 0.96 32.86
N VAL A 538 -16.83 -0.36 33.14
CA VAL A 538 -16.15 -1.31 32.27
C VAL A 538 -16.85 -1.44 30.91
N GLY A 539 -16.10 -1.34 29.81
CA GLY A 539 -16.58 -1.57 28.44
C GLY A 539 -16.58 -0.33 27.53
N GLY A 540 -15.98 0.78 27.98
CA GLY A 540 -15.74 1.94 27.12
C GLY A 540 -14.52 1.78 26.22
N GLY A 541 -14.52 2.49 25.09
CA GLY A 541 -13.42 2.52 24.12
C GLY A 541 -13.13 3.91 23.56
N VAL A 542 -11.93 4.09 23.06
CA VAL A 542 -11.48 5.27 22.32
C VAL A 542 -11.11 4.83 20.91
N LEU A 543 -11.59 5.54 19.92
CA LEU A 543 -11.19 5.42 18.51
C LEU A 543 -10.40 6.66 18.09
N ALA A 544 -9.11 6.53 17.88
CA ALA A 544 -8.27 7.59 17.32
C ALA A 544 -8.19 7.46 15.80
N THR A 545 -8.64 8.49 15.06
CA THR A 545 -8.77 8.43 13.61
C THR A 545 -8.74 9.82 12.95
N GLY A 546 -8.91 9.87 11.63
CA GLY A 546 -8.97 11.07 10.80
C GLY A 546 -7.71 11.32 9.98
N SER A 547 -6.59 10.66 10.27
CA SER A 547 -5.41 10.65 9.41
C SER A 547 -4.39 9.57 9.82
N VAL A 548 -3.50 9.23 8.89
CA VAL A 548 -2.34 8.36 9.18
C VAL A 548 -1.48 8.95 10.30
N VAL A 549 -1.30 10.30 10.30
CA VAL A 549 -0.51 11.00 11.33
C VAL A 549 -1.15 10.88 12.71
N THR A 550 -2.48 11.00 12.81
CA THR A 550 -3.19 10.83 14.08
C THR A 550 -3.00 9.41 14.64
N ALA A 551 -3.11 8.40 13.78
CA ALA A 551 -2.87 7.01 14.17
C ALA A 551 -1.41 6.79 14.63
N ALA A 552 -0.45 7.35 13.92
CA ALA A 552 0.98 7.28 14.25
C ALA A 552 1.29 7.97 15.59
N ASP A 553 0.81 9.19 15.79
CA ASP A 553 1.05 9.97 17.01
C ASP A 553 0.47 9.27 18.25
N VAL A 554 -0.75 8.70 18.15
CA VAL A 554 -1.36 7.96 19.27
C VAL A 554 -0.63 6.65 19.55
N ARG A 555 -0.17 5.93 18.51
CA ARG A 555 0.70 4.75 18.70
C ARG A 555 1.97 5.12 19.46
N MET A 556 2.63 6.21 19.08
CA MET A 556 3.86 6.71 19.71
C MET A 556 3.61 7.10 21.18
N LEU A 557 2.52 7.83 21.47
CA LEU A 557 2.15 8.21 22.85
C LEU A 557 1.91 7.00 23.74
N LEU A 558 1.42 5.89 23.17
CA LEU A 558 1.18 4.64 23.91
C LEU A 558 2.37 3.66 23.87
N GLY A 559 3.51 4.06 23.29
CA GLY A 559 4.75 3.27 23.26
C GLY A 559 4.70 2.10 22.27
N VAL A 560 3.79 2.13 21.28
CA VAL A 560 3.69 1.11 20.21
C VAL A 560 4.55 1.57 19.04
N THR A 561 5.77 1.04 18.94
CA THR A 561 6.77 1.44 17.94
C THR A 561 7.07 0.36 16.89
N SER A 562 6.51 -0.86 17.04
CA SER A 562 6.68 -1.94 16.05
C SER A 562 5.83 -1.69 14.79
N SER A 563 6.45 -1.83 13.62
CA SER A 563 5.80 -1.74 12.31
C SER A 563 5.09 -3.04 11.92
#